data_6665c82ee151da18791db1bf7d533d1b
#
_entry.id   6665c82ee151da18791db1bf7d533d1b
#
_cell.length_a   1.000
_cell.length_b   1.000
_cell.length_c   1.000
_cell.angle_alpha   90.00
_cell.angle_beta   90.00
_cell.angle_gamma   90.00
#
_symmetry.space_group_name_H-M   'P 1'
#
loop_
_entity.id
_entity.type
_entity.pdbx_description
1 polymer ?
#
loop_
_entity_poly.entity_id
_entity_poly.type
_entity_poly.pdbx_seq_one_letter_code
_entity_poly.pdbx_strand_id
1 'polypeptide(L)'
;VYGCPTIVNNVETLCNVALVLDRGPDWFAAYGTEKNGGPKLYSISGDVARPGSYEAPMGRITLRQLIYDYAGGMKPGRKLKAVIPGGSSTPVLKADEIDVAMDFDSIAKTGSMLGSAGTIVIDDSRSMVAVARNLTYFYKHESCGKCTPCREGTGWMLRLLERLEAGGGNEKDLDLLAQICDSIAGKTVCPFGDAAIAPALSTM
;
A
#
# COMPACT_ATOMS: atom_id res chain seq x y z
N VAL A 1 14.75 -24.93 5.97
CA VAL A 1 13.63 -25.82 6.28
C VAL A 1 14.22 -27.22 6.47
N TYR A 2 13.83 -27.91 7.54
CA TYR A 2 14.31 -29.27 7.88
C TYR A 2 15.85 -29.43 7.95
N GLY A 3 16.58 -28.37 8.36
CA GLY A 3 18.04 -28.36 8.41
C GLY A 3 18.75 -28.27 7.05
N CYS A 4 18.02 -28.08 5.97
CA CYS A 4 18.59 -27.91 4.63
C CYS A 4 18.79 -26.43 4.28
N PRO A 5 19.81 -26.09 3.48
CA PRO A 5 19.92 -24.78 2.87
C PRO A 5 18.62 -24.43 2.13
N THR A 6 18.07 -23.25 2.41
CA THR A 6 16.75 -22.87 1.89
C THR A 6 16.77 -21.43 1.40
N ILE A 7 16.24 -21.20 0.21
CA ILE A 7 15.98 -19.87 -0.35
C ILE A 7 14.49 -19.59 -0.31
N VAL A 8 14.14 -18.30 -0.21
CA VAL A 8 12.75 -17.82 -0.26
C VAL A 8 12.58 -16.95 -1.49
N ASN A 9 11.60 -17.27 -2.32
CA ASN A 9 11.26 -16.53 -3.51
C ASN A 9 9.77 -16.20 -3.55
N ASN A 10 9.43 -15.08 -4.19
CA ASN A 10 8.04 -14.70 -4.43
C ASN A 10 7.37 -15.69 -5.40
N VAL A 11 6.14 -16.10 -5.10
CA VAL A 11 5.37 -17.08 -5.91
C VAL A 11 5.11 -16.55 -7.32
N GLU A 12 4.77 -15.28 -7.49
CA GLU A 12 4.56 -14.67 -8.80
C GLU A 12 5.84 -14.76 -9.65
N THR A 13 7.00 -14.49 -9.03
CA THR A 13 8.31 -14.66 -9.69
C THR A 13 8.54 -16.10 -10.16
N LEU A 14 8.30 -17.09 -9.29
CA LEU A 14 8.49 -18.49 -9.64
C LEU A 14 7.54 -18.97 -10.74
N CYS A 15 6.29 -18.52 -10.73
CA CYS A 15 5.34 -18.81 -11.81
C CYS A 15 5.82 -18.24 -13.15
N ASN A 16 6.36 -17.03 -13.14
CA ASN A 16 6.88 -16.38 -14.36
C ASN A 16 8.15 -17.07 -14.88
N VAL A 17 9.01 -17.62 -14.02
CA VAL A 17 10.23 -18.31 -14.43
C VAL A 17 9.93 -19.44 -15.42
N ALA A 18 8.92 -20.26 -15.16
CA ALA A 18 8.53 -21.36 -16.06
C ALA A 18 8.15 -20.85 -17.45
N LEU A 19 7.38 -19.76 -17.51
CA LEU A 19 6.95 -19.13 -18.76
C LEU A 19 8.11 -18.46 -19.52
N VAL A 20 9.04 -17.84 -18.80
CA VAL A 20 10.24 -17.24 -19.39
C VAL A 20 11.16 -18.30 -19.99
N LEU A 21 11.31 -19.45 -19.35
CA LEU A 21 12.09 -20.56 -19.87
C LEU A 21 11.46 -21.18 -21.14
N ASP A 22 10.13 -21.23 -21.21
CA ASP A 22 9.40 -21.77 -22.35
C ASP A 22 9.36 -20.80 -23.55
N ARG A 23 9.09 -19.50 -23.30
CA ARG A 23 8.79 -18.48 -24.32
C ARG A 23 9.92 -17.50 -24.58
N GLY A 24 10.93 -17.49 -23.76
CA GLY A 24 12.09 -16.62 -23.82
C GLY A 24 11.93 -15.29 -23.08
N PRO A 25 13.06 -14.64 -22.73
CA PRO A 25 13.07 -13.39 -21.97
C PRO A 25 12.46 -12.21 -22.73
N ASP A 26 12.62 -12.14 -24.04
CA ASP A 26 12.08 -11.06 -24.87
C ASP A 26 10.56 -11.05 -24.87
N TRP A 27 9.94 -12.24 -24.87
CA TRP A 27 8.50 -12.37 -24.71
C TRP A 27 8.02 -11.75 -23.40
N PHE A 28 8.71 -12.04 -22.30
CA PHE A 28 8.33 -11.48 -20.99
C PHE A 28 8.54 -9.96 -20.95
N ALA A 29 9.68 -9.49 -21.41
CA ALA A 29 10.03 -8.07 -21.43
C ALA A 29 9.03 -7.21 -22.24
N ALA A 30 8.44 -7.79 -23.30
CA ALA A 30 7.46 -7.09 -24.14
C ALA A 30 6.18 -6.68 -23.40
N TYR A 31 5.84 -7.31 -22.28
CA TYR A 31 4.66 -6.99 -21.47
C TYR A 31 4.85 -5.86 -20.46
N GLY A 32 6.05 -5.32 -20.32
CA GLY A 32 6.32 -4.24 -19.37
C GLY A 32 6.91 -3.00 -20.03
N THR A 33 7.60 -2.23 -19.21
CA THR A 33 8.47 -1.15 -19.62
C THR A 33 9.93 -1.60 -19.60
N GLU A 34 10.85 -0.80 -20.15
CA GLU A 34 12.28 -1.12 -20.17
C GLU A 34 12.85 -1.45 -18.80
N LYS A 35 12.43 -0.72 -17.76
CA LYS A 35 12.90 -0.93 -16.38
C LYS A 35 12.03 -1.87 -15.55
N ASN A 36 10.77 -2.01 -15.92
CA ASN A 36 9.78 -2.79 -15.19
C ASN A 36 9.14 -3.78 -16.17
N GLY A 37 9.85 -4.86 -16.50
CA GLY A 37 9.42 -5.86 -17.45
C GLY A 37 8.34 -6.79 -16.92
N GLY A 38 7.54 -7.34 -17.83
CA GLY A 38 6.56 -8.38 -17.55
C GLY A 38 5.17 -7.89 -17.15
N PRO A 39 4.23 -8.83 -17.03
CA PRO A 39 2.92 -8.59 -16.44
C PRO A 39 3.03 -8.55 -14.91
N LYS A 40 2.00 -8.03 -14.27
CA LYS A 40 1.83 -8.02 -12.82
C LYS A 40 0.39 -8.33 -12.44
N LEU A 41 0.20 -9.07 -11.36
CA LEU A 41 -1.09 -9.23 -10.71
C LEU A 41 -1.36 -8.04 -9.78
N TYR A 42 -2.41 -7.29 -10.09
CA TYR A 42 -2.91 -6.20 -9.27
C TYR A 42 -4.14 -6.66 -8.51
N SER A 43 -4.07 -6.71 -7.19
CA SER A 43 -5.21 -7.07 -6.35
C SER A 43 -5.91 -5.82 -5.87
N ILE A 44 -7.17 -5.61 -6.30
CA ILE A 44 -7.96 -4.45 -5.94
C ILE A 44 -9.03 -4.83 -4.93
N SER A 45 -9.12 -4.04 -3.87
CA SER A 45 -10.12 -4.16 -2.81
C SER A 45 -10.67 -2.79 -2.41
N GLY A 46 -11.56 -2.77 -1.43
CA GLY A 46 -12.18 -1.55 -0.93
C GLY A 46 -13.48 -1.19 -1.65
N ASP A 47 -13.69 0.10 -1.89
CA ASP A 47 -14.99 0.63 -2.31
C ASP A 47 -15.15 0.70 -3.85
N VAL A 48 -14.72 -0.34 -4.56
CA VAL A 48 -14.90 -0.50 -6.01
C VAL A 48 -16.09 -1.39 -6.36
N ALA A 49 -16.55 -1.30 -7.60
CA ALA A 49 -17.68 -2.08 -8.08
C ALA A 49 -17.35 -3.58 -8.21
N ARG A 50 -16.13 -3.92 -8.64
CA ARG A 50 -15.67 -5.29 -8.85
C ARG A 50 -14.29 -5.49 -8.21
N PRO A 51 -14.21 -5.75 -6.90
CA PRO A 51 -12.96 -6.13 -6.27
C PRO A 51 -12.46 -7.49 -6.81
N GLY A 52 -11.16 -7.65 -6.94
CA GLY A 52 -10.56 -8.86 -7.49
C GLY A 52 -9.07 -8.70 -7.83
N SER A 53 -8.49 -9.75 -8.41
CA SER A 53 -7.11 -9.72 -8.92
C SER A 53 -7.14 -9.67 -10.45
N TYR A 54 -6.37 -8.73 -11.01
CA TYR A 54 -6.32 -8.44 -12.44
C TYR A 54 -4.88 -8.48 -12.93
N GLU A 55 -4.63 -9.24 -13.98
CA GLU A 55 -3.33 -9.24 -14.64
C GLU A 55 -3.28 -8.12 -15.68
N ALA A 56 -2.21 -7.34 -15.65
CA ALA A 56 -1.98 -6.29 -16.64
C ALA A 56 -0.47 -6.05 -16.86
N PRO A 57 -0.08 -5.52 -18.03
CA PRO A 57 1.30 -5.17 -18.33
C PRO A 57 1.80 -4.06 -17.39
N MET A 58 2.94 -4.30 -16.72
CA MET A 58 3.49 -3.36 -15.75
C MET A 58 3.87 -2.03 -16.42
N GLY A 59 3.39 -0.92 -15.83
CA GLY A 59 3.68 0.43 -16.31
C GLY A 59 2.98 0.85 -17.61
N ARG A 60 2.17 -0.04 -18.22
CA ARG A 60 1.39 0.29 -19.43
C ARG A 60 -0.07 0.64 -19.14
N ILE A 61 -0.49 0.51 -17.90
CA ILE A 61 -1.79 0.97 -17.41
C ILE A 61 -1.58 1.99 -16.30
N THR A 62 -2.54 2.90 -16.14
CA THR A 62 -2.56 3.84 -15.02
C THR A 62 -3.37 3.29 -13.84
N LEU A 63 -3.16 3.85 -12.66
CA LEU A 63 -3.97 3.54 -11.49
C LEU A 63 -5.45 3.88 -11.75
N ARG A 64 -5.74 4.95 -12.50
CA ARG A 64 -7.09 5.28 -12.97
C ARG A 64 -7.69 4.15 -13.79
N GLN A 65 -6.98 3.65 -14.79
CA GLN A 65 -7.46 2.55 -15.63
C GLN A 65 -7.68 1.28 -14.79
N LEU A 66 -6.78 0.97 -13.87
CA LEU A 66 -6.93 -0.16 -12.98
C LEU A 66 -8.22 -0.07 -12.15
N ILE A 67 -8.56 1.11 -11.62
CA ILE A 67 -9.78 1.33 -10.82
C ILE A 67 -11.03 1.31 -11.72
N TYR A 68 -11.05 2.06 -12.83
CA TYR A 68 -12.27 2.29 -13.59
C TYR A 68 -12.52 1.26 -14.68
N ASP A 69 -11.50 0.84 -15.43
CA ASP A 69 -11.67 -0.07 -16.56
C ASP A 69 -11.65 -1.54 -16.09
N TYR A 70 -10.70 -1.89 -15.21
CA TYR A 70 -10.58 -3.25 -14.70
C TYR A 70 -11.57 -3.52 -13.56
N ALA A 71 -11.56 -2.70 -12.50
CA ALA A 71 -12.41 -2.91 -11.32
C ALA A 71 -13.80 -2.28 -11.42
N GLY A 72 -14.17 -1.72 -12.57
CA GLY A 72 -15.51 -1.21 -12.86
C GLY A 72 -15.86 0.10 -12.17
N GLY A 73 -14.88 0.83 -11.66
CA GLY A 73 -15.04 2.14 -11.02
C GLY A 73 -15.66 2.09 -9.62
N MET A 74 -16.17 3.24 -9.21
CA MET A 74 -16.81 3.41 -7.91
C MET A 74 -18.22 2.83 -7.91
N LYS A 75 -18.73 2.47 -6.74
CA LYS A 75 -20.14 2.11 -6.58
C LYS A 75 -21.06 3.28 -6.96
N PRO A 76 -22.30 3.02 -7.43
CA PRO A 76 -23.24 4.06 -7.82
C PRO A 76 -23.42 5.13 -6.74
N GLY A 77 -23.32 6.41 -7.13
CA GLY A 77 -23.46 7.57 -6.25
C GLY A 77 -22.25 7.85 -5.36
N ARG A 78 -21.16 7.14 -5.50
CA ARG A 78 -19.91 7.34 -4.75
C ARG A 78 -18.83 7.97 -5.61
N LYS A 79 -17.95 8.73 -4.95
CA LYS A 79 -16.77 9.35 -5.57
C LYS A 79 -15.50 8.79 -4.94
N LEU A 80 -14.47 8.69 -5.74
CA LEU A 80 -13.15 8.35 -5.23
C LEU A 80 -12.66 9.46 -4.28
N LYS A 81 -12.18 9.07 -3.10
CA LYS A 81 -11.54 9.96 -2.13
C LYS A 81 -10.03 9.75 -2.09
N ALA A 82 -9.60 8.51 -1.94
CA ALA A 82 -8.20 8.17 -1.78
C ALA A 82 -7.91 6.74 -2.23
N VAL A 83 -6.64 6.43 -2.46
CA VAL A 83 -6.17 5.09 -2.84
C VAL A 83 -4.88 4.76 -2.11
N ILE A 84 -4.77 3.56 -1.60
CA ILE A 84 -3.50 2.95 -1.18
C ILE A 84 -3.06 2.06 -2.34
N PRO A 85 -1.98 2.39 -3.07
CA PRO A 85 -1.69 1.71 -4.35
C PRO A 85 -1.00 0.36 -4.20
N GLY A 86 -0.27 0.14 -3.10
CA GLY A 86 0.68 -0.97 -2.99
C GLY A 86 0.60 -1.82 -1.73
N GLY A 87 -0.54 -1.80 -1.03
CA GLY A 87 -0.74 -2.47 0.24
C GLY A 87 -0.71 -1.50 1.42
N SER A 88 -1.18 -1.95 2.58
CA SER A 88 -1.42 -1.13 3.77
C SER A 88 -0.20 -0.34 4.28
N SER A 89 1.00 -0.70 3.85
CA SER A 89 2.27 -0.06 4.24
C SER A 89 2.69 1.11 3.35
N THR A 90 1.91 1.43 2.32
CA THR A 90 2.28 2.47 1.36
C THR A 90 1.52 3.77 1.63
N PRO A 91 2.14 4.92 1.38
CA PRO A 91 1.46 6.21 1.48
C PRO A 91 0.21 6.28 0.62
N VAL A 92 -0.81 6.95 1.15
CA VAL A 92 -2.11 7.16 0.50
C VAL A 92 -1.98 8.21 -0.59
N LEU A 93 -2.58 7.95 -1.75
CA LEU A 93 -2.74 8.92 -2.85
C LEU A 93 -4.14 9.53 -2.82
N LYS A 94 -4.25 10.79 -3.21
CA LYS A 94 -5.53 11.50 -3.37
C LYS A 94 -6.19 11.13 -4.69
N ALA A 95 -7.47 11.46 -4.83
CA ALA A 95 -8.25 11.16 -6.02
C ALA A 95 -7.73 11.82 -7.32
N ASP A 96 -7.01 12.93 -7.22
CA ASP A 96 -6.40 13.66 -8.32
C ASP A 96 -4.99 13.18 -8.69
N GLU A 97 -4.40 12.27 -7.90
CA GLU A 97 -3.05 11.73 -8.09
C GLU A 97 -3.03 10.36 -8.80
N ILE A 98 -4.17 9.85 -9.27
CA ILE A 98 -4.30 8.51 -9.83
C ILE A 98 -3.95 8.38 -11.33
N ASP A 99 -3.62 9.48 -12.00
CA ASP A 99 -3.17 9.46 -13.41
C ASP A 99 -1.68 9.11 -13.50
N VAL A 100 -1.27 8.07 -12.81
CA VAL A 100 0.10 7.59 -12.72
C VAL A 100 0.20 6.16 -13.22
N ALA A 101 1.28 5.85 -13.95
CA ALA A 101 1.53 4.49 -14.45
C ALA A 101 1.77 3.52 -13.28
N MET A 102 1.23 2.32 -13.39
CA MET A 102 1.33 1.27 -12.37
C MET A 102 2.62 0.48 -12.54
N ASP A 103 3.74 1.16 -12.28
CA ASP A 103 5.08 0.59 -12.14
C ASP A 103 5.79 1.13 -10.89
N PHE A 104 6.92 0.53 -10.54
CA PHE A 104 7.65 0.90 -9.31
C PHE A 104 8.17 2.33 -9.35
N ASP A 105 8.76 2.76 -10.48
CA ASP A 105 9.38 4.08 -10.62
C ASP A 105 8.35 5.21 -10.66
N SER A 106 7.23 4.99 -11.35
CA SER A 106 6.19 6.00 -11.53
C SER A 106 5.43 6.24 -10.23
N ILE A 107 5.03 5.19 -9.52
CA ILE A 107 4.37 5.32 -8.20
C ILE A 107 5.34 5.93 -7.17
N ALA A 108 6.64 5.56 -7.20
CA ALA A 108 7.61 6.17 -6.27
C ALA A 108 7.74 7.69 -6.44
N LYS A 109 7.60 8.21 -7.66
CA LYS A 109 7.64 9.66 -7.93
C LYS A 109 6.46 10.42 -7.31
N THR A 110 5.35 9.77 -7.01
CA THR A 110 4.22 10.40 -6.30
C THR A 110 4.42 10.44 -4.78
N GLY A 111 5.53 9.93 -4.28
CA GLY A 111 5.78 9.79 -2.84
C GLY A 111 5.15 8.54 -2.21
N SER A 112 4.56 7.65 -3.03
CA SER A 112 4.01 6.37 -2.58
C SER A 112 4.87 5.20 -3.07
N MET A 113 4.36 3.98 -3.02
CA MET A 113 5.06 2.77 -3.47
C MET A 113 4.09 1.80 -4.13
N LEU A 114 4.52 1.10 -5.20
CA LEU A 114 3.74 0.02 -5.80
C LEU A 114 3.64 -1.20 -4.86
N GLY A 115 4.64 -1.42 -4.03
CA GLY A 115 4.66 -2.47 -3.02
C GLY A 115 4.29 -3.84 -3.58
N SER A 116 3.26 -4.44 -2.99
CA SER A 116 2.69 -5.72 -3.43
C SER A 116 1.67 -5.59 -4.56
N ALA A 117 1.38 -4.39 -5.05
CA ALA A 117 0.26 -4.07 -5.94
C ALA A 117 -1.13 -4.44 -5.36
N GLY A 118 -1.21 -4.49 -4.04
CA GLY A 118 -2.46 -4.65 -3.29
C GLY A 118 -3.17 -3.31 -3.13
N THR A 119 -3.95 -2.92 -4.12
CA THR A 119 -4.61 -1.62 -4.18
C THR A 119 -5.87 -1.61 -3.31
N ILE A 120 -6.01 -0.60 -2.43
CA ILE A 120 -7.19 -0.40 -1.59
C ILE A 120 -7.82 0.94 -1.98
N VAL A 121 -9.04 0.90 -2.47
CA VAL A 121 -9.77 2.07 -2.94
C VAL A 121 -10.75 2.54 -1.87
N ILE A 122 -10.76 3.85 -1.60
CA ILE A 122 -11.51 4.49 -0.52
C ILE A 122 -12.45 5.54 -1.14
N ASP A 123 -13.74 5.41 -0.87
CA ASP A 123 -14.75 6.34 -1.37
C ASP A 123 -15.01 7.53 -0.42
N ASP A 124 -15.84 8.44 -0.86
CA ASP A 124 -16.19 9.67 -0.15
C ASP A 124 -17.01 9.45 1.13
N SER A 125 -17.54 8.26 1.37
CA SER A 125 -18.25 7.93 2.61
C SER A 125 -17.33 7.60 3.78
N ARG A 126 -16.04 7.31 3.51
CA ARG A 126 -15.10 6.89 4.54
C ARG A 126 -14.42 8.08 5.23
N SER A 127 -14.28 7.99 6.52
CA SER A 127 -13.38 8.88 7.28
C SER A 127 -11.93 8.43 7.11
N MET A 128 -11.04 9.33 6.71
CA MET A 128 -9.60 9.02 6.60
C MET A 128 -8.97 8.77 7.98
N VAL A 129 -9.47 9.42 9.02
CA VAL A 129 -9.05 9.15 10.40
C VAL A 129 -9.40 7.70 10.80
N ALA A 130 -10.61 7.23 10.46
CA ALA A 130 -11.01 5.85 10.70
C ALA A 130 -10.15 4.85 9.90
N VAL A 131 -9.78 5.18 8.67
CA VAL A 131 -8.87 4.36 7.85
C VAL A 131 -7.49 4.29 8.51
N ALA A 132 -6.90 5.43 8.86
CA ALA A 132 -5.60 5.50 9.53
C ALA A 132 -5.61 4.75 10.88
N ARG A 133 -6.68 4.91 11.69
CA ARG A 133 -6.85 4.20 12.95
C ARG A 133 -6.90 2.67 12.74
N ASN A 134 -7.65 2.21 11.73
CA ASN A 134 -7.77 0.79 11.45
C ASN A 134 -6.43 0.17 11.02
N LEU A 135 -5.68 0.85 10.15
CA LEU A 135 -4.35 0.42 9.74
C LEU A 135 -3.36 0.42 10.91
N THR A 136 -3.39 1.47 11.75
CA THR A 136 -2.53 1.56 12.93
C THR A 136 -2.88 0.48 13.97
N TYR A 137 -4.16 0.13 14.13
CA TYR A 137 -4.58 -1.00 14.96
C TYR A 137 -3.95 -2.31 14.47
N PHE A 138 -3.99 -2.57 13.17
CA PHE A 138 -3.34 -3.74 12.56
C PHE A 138 -1.84 -3.74 12.87
N TYR A 139 -1.13 -2.65 12.60
CA TYR A 139 0.32 -2.58 12.85
C TYR A 139 0.69 -2.71 14.32
N LYS A 140 -0.11 -2.15 15.21
CA LYS A 140 0.07 -2.33 16.67
C LYS A 140 -0.08 -3.80 17.06
N HIS A 141 -1.05 -4.51 16.48
CA HIS A 141 -1.29 -5.92 16.75
C HIS A 141 -0.16 -6.81 16.20
N GLU A 142 0.30 -6.54 14.99
CA GLU A 142 1.32 -7.34 14.30
C GLU A 142 2.76 -7.02 14.71
N SER A 143 2.99 -5.98 15.51
CA SER A 143 4.33 -5.67 16.02
C SER A 143 4.86 -6.82 16.85
N CYS A 144 6.05 -7.34 16.48
CA CYS A 144 6.70 -8.42 17.24
C CYS A 144 7.21 -7.99 18.62
N GLY A 145 7.16 -6.68 18.94
CA GLY A 145 7.54 -6.11 20.23
C GLY A 145 9.05 -5.98 20.50
N LYS A 146 9.92 -6.34 19.54
CA LYS A 146 11.38 -6.30 19.75
C LYS A 146 11.92 -4.88 19.91
N CYS A 147 11.53 -3.96 19.03
CA CYS A 147 12.05 -2.59 19.02
C CYS A 147 11.12 -1.67 19.81
N THR A 148 11.63 -0.97 20.81
CA THR A 148 10.85 -0.06 21.66
C THR A 148 10.09 1.00 20.83
N PRO A 149 10.69 1.69 19.83
CA PRO A 149 9.97 2.67 19.04
C PRO A 149 8.73 2.10 18.33
N CYS A 150 8.83 0.91 17.74
CA CYS A 150 7.71 0.24 17.10
C CYS A 150 6.68 -0.23 18.14
N ARG A 151 7.10 -0.96 19.17
CA ARG A 151 6.20 -1.55 20.18
C ARG A 151 5.36 -0.51 20.89
N GLU A 152 5.98 0.57 21.38
CA GLU A 152 5.29 1.62 22.12
C GLU A 152 4.67 2.66 21.20
N GLY A 153 5.41 3.08 20.17
CA GLY A 153 4.97 4.14 19.27
C GLY A 153 3.68 3.80 18.49
N THR A 154 3.55 2.57 17.98
CA THR A 154 2.30 2.16 17.32
C THR A 154 1.10 2.18 18.28
N GLY A 155 1.32 1.84 19.54
CA GLY A 155 0.28 1.95 20.58
C GLY A 155 -0.09 3.39 20.91
N TRP A 156 0.87 4.31 20.88
CA TRP A 156 0.62 5.74 21.10
C TRP A 156 -0.10 6.36 19.92
N MET A 157 0.32 6.04 18.69
CA MET A 157 -0.40 6.44 17.48
C MET A 157 -1.87 6.02 17.50
N LEU A 158 -2.12 4.75 17.86
CA LEU A 158 -3.48 4.22 17.92
C LEU A 158 -4.36 5.02 18.89
N ARG A 159 -3.89 5.28 20.11
CA ARG A 159 -4.65 6.06 21.10
C ARG A 159 -4.95 7.49 20.65
N LEU A 160 -4.02 8.12 19.93
CA LEU A 160 -4.26 9.45 19.34
C LEU A 160 -5.32 9.40 18.26
N LEU A 161 -5.23 8.44 17.34
CA LEU A 161 -6.21 8.29 16.26
C LEU A 161 -7.60 7.91 16.78
N GLU A 162 -7.70 7.09 17.82
CA GLU A 162 -8.96 6.78 18.51
C GLU A 162 -9.57 8.05 19.13
N ARG A 163 -8.77 8.90 19.76
CA ARG A 163 -9.24 10.17 20.33
C ARG A 163 -9.70 11.14 19.25
N LEU A 164 -8.97 11.25 18.14
CA LEU A 164 -9.34 12.07 16.98
C LEU A 164 -10.66 11.59 16.35
N GLU A 165 -10.81 10.28 16.16
CA GLU A 165 -12.03 9.67 15.61
C GLU A 165 -13.27 9.91 16.51
N ALA A 166 -13.08 9.89 17.83
CA ALA A 166 -14.12 10.17 18.81
C ALA A 166 -14.48 11.68 18.93
N GLY A 167 -13.82 12.56 18.17
CA GLY A 167 -14.06 14.01 18.21
C GLY A 167 -13.44 14.72 19.42
N GLY A 168 -12.62 14.03 20.21
CA GLY A 168 -11.92 14.60 21.37
C GLY A 168 -10.50 15.14 21.06
N GLY A 169 -10.11 15.14 19.78
CA GLY A 169 -8.80 15.60 19.34
C GLY A 169 -8.71 17.09 19.05
N ASN A 170 -7.47 17.58 18.94
CA ASN A 170 -7.15 18.95 18.58
C ASN A 170 -5.88 19.01 17.70
N GLU A 171 -5.50 20.17 17.19
CA GLU A 171 -4.34 20.34 16.30
C GLU A 171 -3.02 19.85 16.92
N LYS A 172 -2.82 20.03 18.23
CA LYS A 172 -1.62 19.55 18.93
C LYS A 172 -1.51 18.02 18.92
N ASP A 173 -2.64 17.32 18.75
CA ASP A 173 -2.62 15.86 18.63
C ASP A 173 -2.09 15.41 17.26
N LEU A 174 -2.28 16.21 16.21
CA LEU A 174 -1.66 15.97 14.90
C LEU A 174 -0.14 16.18 14.96
N ASP A 175 0.31 17.27 15.60
CA ASP A 175 1.74 17.52 15.83
C ASP A 175 2.38 16.38 16.64
N LEU A 176 1.69 15.93 17.69
CA LEU A 176 2.17 14.82 18.51
C LEU A 176 2.20 13.50 17.72
N LEU A 177 1.22 13.25 16.86
CA LEU A 177 1.20 12.08 15.99
C LEU A 177 2.41 12.10 15.04
N ALA A 178 2.70 13.24 14.41
CA ALA A 178 3.89 13.41 13.56
C ALA A 178 5.18 13.15 14.35
N GLN A 179 5.33 13.70 15.55
CA GLN A 179 6.51 13.48 16.42
C GLN A 179 6.69 12.02 16.82
N ILE A 180 5.59 11.30 17.08
CA ILE A 180 5.66 9.86 17.35
C ILE A 180 6.13 9.11 16.10
N CYS A 181 5.60 9.43 14.93
CA CYS A 181 6.05 8.84 13.67
C CYS A 181 7.55 9.08 13.43
N ASP A 182 8.05 10.30 13.63
CA ASP A 182 9.47 10.64 13.54
C ASP A 182 10.33 9.86 14.55
N SER A 183 9.75 9.52 15.69
CA SER A 183 10.44 8.71 16.72
C SER A 183 10.52 7.23 16.34
N ILE A 184 9.76 6.78 15.37
CA ILE A 184 9.77 5.41 14.83
C ILE A 184 10.63 5.34 13.56
N ALA A 185 10.53 6.34 12.69
CA ALA A 185 11.14 6.38 11.37
C ALA A 185 12.65 6.08 11.40
N GLY A 186 13.07 5.04 10.69
CA GLY A 186 14.47 4.62 10.59
C GLY A 186 15.11 4.13 11.92
N LYS A 187 14.33 3.96 13.00
CA LYS A 187 14.85 3.60 14.32
C LYS A 187 14.45 2.19 14.75
N THR A 188 14.05 1.36 13.80
CA THR A 188 13.69 -0.05 14.05
C THR A 188 14.60 -0.99 13.25
N VAL A 189 14.80 -2.21 13.76
CA VAL A 189 15.70 -3.21 13.15
C VAL A 189 15.20 -3.67 11.78
N CYS A 190 13.88 -3.69 11.58
CA CYS A 190 13.25 -4.08 10.31
C CYS A 190 12.36 -2.95 9.80
N PRO A 191 11.98 -2.96 8.51
CA PRO A 191 11.18 -1.89 7.89
C PRO A 191 9.72 -1.83 8.38
N PHE A 192 9.32 -2.71 9.31
CA PHE A 192 7.95 -2.73 9.84
C PHE A 192 7.56 -1.40 10.52
N GLY A 193 8.49 -0.76 11.24
CA GLY A 193 8.23 0.55 11.86
C GLY A 193 7.90 1.61 10.83
N ASP A 194 8.69 1.69 9.76
CA ASP A 194 8.46 2.62 8.66
C ASP A 194 7.15 2.31 7.91
N ALA A 195 6.84 1.02 7.72
CA ALA A 195 5.58 0.57 7.15
C ALA A 195 4.36 1.00 7.98
N ALA A 196 4.48 0.99 9.31
CA ALA A 196 3.39 1.34 10.22
C ALA A 196 3.06 2.84 10.22
N ILE A 197 4.04 3.71 10.00
CA ILE A 197 3.84 5.16 10.04
C ILE A 197 3.39 5.75 8.69
N ALA A 198 3.76 5.15 7.57
CA ALA A 198 3.53 5.70 6.24
C ALA A 198 2.04 6.01 5.94
N PRO A 199 1.08 5.12 6.18
CA PRO A 199 -0.33 5.43 5.95
C PRO A 199 -0.86 6.51 6.91
N ALA A 200 -0.41 6.56 8.16
CA ALA A 200 -0.85 7.57 9.11
C ALA A 200 -0.35 8.97 8.70
N LEU A 201 0.93 9.10 8.35
CA LEU A 201 1.52 10.38 7.89
C LEU A 201 0.87 10.90 6.61
N SER A 202 0.57 10.02 5.66
CA SER A 202 -0.02 10.41 4.37
C SER A 202 -1.51 10.77 4.44
N THR A 203 -2.17 10.52 5.58
CA THR A 203 -3.57 10.92 5.80
C THR A 203 -3.72 12.26 6.53
N MET A 204 -2.63 12.80 7.07
CA MET A 204 -2.59 14.13 7.71
C MET A 204 -2.42 15.23 6.68
#